data_dc9390755afc9c29bbbc27a36c7c3c13
#
_entry.id   dc9390755afc9c29bbbc27a36c7c3c13
#
_cell.length_a   1.000
_cell.length_b   1.000
_cell.length_c   1.000
_cell.angle_alpha   90.00
_cell.angle_beta   90.00
_cell.angle_gamma   90.00
#
_symmetry.space_group_name_H-M   'P 1'
#
loop_
_entity.id
_entity.type
_entity.pdbx_description
1 polymer ?
#
loop_
_entity_poly.entity_id
_entity_poly.type
_entity_poly.pdbx_seq_one_letter_code
_entity_poly.pdbx_strand_id
1 'polypeptide(L)'
;MQKKPLVALMAATAILAGCGEANNAQKGAQAPLVVTQDVTIIDYQPSKSYIGRIEAVEDTNITAQVSGYLEARHFDEGQMVEKGQLLYSIEPSSFEAQVASAKASLAQAKAALKKAELDHQRGKNLLPRGSISQSEFDALTATLLGARAELEAANAQLKLAEVNLSYTQIRAPFSGRISDSKVSTGDLLSPSSGILTTLVSLDPVQTSFSVSERERLNLGMDGIKGDGSAESSGVEVQLELENGEYFEHLGQLDFLGNRINTQTGTIAMRAVVPNPEQKLLPGQHIKVNLRDKNAKDVIVIPRRAVQTDLEGDFAMVMAEGNVAERRNVELGAQVEQGIIIKEGLNKDDTVITQGLQRVRNGVEVRIQSPAEQKQ
;
A
#
# COMPACT_ATOMS: atom_id res chain seq x y z
N MET A 1 -27.74 46.12 -88.76
CA MET A 1 -28.38 47.46 -88.99
C MET A 1 -27.98 48.36 -87.85
N GLN A 2 -27.13 49.32 -88.14
CA GLN A 2 -27.32 50.77 -87.93
C GLN A 2 -27.44 51.20 -86.49
N LYS A 3 -26.83 52.22 -85.97
CA LYS A 3 -25.89 53.26 -86.42
C LYS A 3 -25.39 53.99 -85.16
N LYS A 4 -24.18 54.42 -85.14
CA LYS A 4 -23.61 55.54 -84.36
C LYS A 4 -24.42 56.83 -84.59
N PRO A 5 -24.20 57.99 -83.90
CA PRO A 5 -22.94 58.60 -83.46
C PRO A 5 -23.05 59.42 -82.14
N LEU A 6 -22.04 59.84 -81.53
CA LEU A 6 -20.99 60.90 -81.69
C LEU A 6 -21.33 62.24 -81.03
N VAL A 7 -20.30 62.82 -80.39
CA VAL A 7 -20.05 64.28 -80.27
C VAL A 7 -20.70 64.93 -79.01
N ALA A 8 -20.12 65.71 -78.18
CA ALA A 8 -18.91 66.51 -78.16
C ALA A 8 -18.71 66.98 -76.69
N LEU A 9 -17.61 67.13 -76.28
CA LEU A 9 -16.55 68.14 -76.29
C LEU A 9 -16.68 69.21 -75.21
N MET A 10 -15.60 69.32 -74.52
CA MET A 10 -14.94 70.53 -73.96
C MET A 10 -15.45 71.29 -72.77
N ALA A 11 -14.48 71.50 -71.99
CA ALA A 11 -14.00 72.70 -71.28
C ALA A 11 -14.53 72.80 -69.86
N ALA A 12 -13.83 73.14 -68.87
CA ALA A 12 -12.57 73.87 -68.73
C ALA A 12 -12.06 73.71 -67.31
N THR A 13 -10.78 73.47 -67.23
CA THR A 13 -9.78 74.17 -66.40
C THR A 13 -10.11 74.73 -65.03
N ALA A 14 -9.23 74.34 -64.15
CA ALA A 14 -8.58 75.12 -63.08
C ALA A 14 -9.33 75.26 -61.75
N ILE A 15 -8.78 74.90 -60.69
CA ILE A 15 -8.07 75.76 -59.75
C ILE A 15 -7.72 75.01 -58.50
N LEU A 16 -6.47 75.01 -58.18
CA LEU A 16 -5.71 75.15 -56.92
C LEU A 16 -5.80 74.04 -55.89
N ALA A 17 -4.69 73.43 -55.78
CA ALA A 17 -3.74 73.52 -54.67
C ALA A 17 -4.37 73.87 -53.32
N GLY A 18 -4.60 72.83 -52.57
CA GLY A 18 -4.77 72.84 -51.12
C GLY A 18 -3.83 71.80 -50.53
N CYS A 19 -2.60 72.18 -50.26
CA CYS A 19 -1.75 71.45 -49.35
C CYS A 19 -2.41 71.47 -47.96
N GLY A 20 -3.13 70.42 -47.62
CA GLY A 20 -3.43 70.07 -46.25
C GLY A 20 -2.45 69.03 -45.84
N GLU A 21 -1.40 69.36 -45.13
CA GLU A 21 -0.64 68.47 -44.30
C GLU A 21 -1.62 67.81 -43.33
N ALA A 22 -2.10 66.63 -43.70
CA ALA A 22 -2.73 65.76 -42.75
C ALA A 22 -1.63 65.28 -41.78
N ASN A 23 -1.51 66.04 -40.74
CA ASN A 23 -0.78 65.63 -39.55
C ASN A 23 -1.47 64.37 -39.03
N ASN A 24 -1.12 63.22 -39.61
CA ASN A 24 -1.38 61.91 -39.02
C ASN A 24 -0.50 61.83 -37.77
N ALA A 25 -0.91 62.55 -36.73
CA ALA A 25 -0.52 62.24 -35.40
C ALA A 25 -0.96 60.77 -35.20
N GLN A 26 -0.05 59.86 -35.41
CA GLN A 26 -0.14 58.49 -34.93
C GLN A 26 -0.55 58.59 -33.49
N LYS A 27 -1.88 58.44 -33.21
CA LYS A 27 -2.32 58.17 -31.85
C LYS A 27 -1.51 56.97 -31.43
N GLY A 28 -0.47 57.20 -30.64
CA GLY A 28 0.36 56.16 -30.02
C GLY A 28 -0.64 55.14 -29.48
N ALA A 29 -0.57 53.93 -29.99
CA ALA A 29 -1.44 52.86 -29.51
C ALA A 29 -1.28 52.83 -27.97
N GLN A 30 -2.34 53.21 -27.28
CA GLN A 30 -2.29 53.17 -25.82
C GLN A 30 -1.91 51.77 -25.40
N ALA A 31 -0.83 51.67 -24.60
CA ALA A 31 -0.40 50.39 -24.06
C ALA A 31 -1.58 49.59 -23.51
N PRO A 32 -1.76 48.36 -23.93
CA PRO A 32 -2.90 47.53 -23.51
C PRO A 32 -2.95 47.42 -22.00
N LEU A 33 -4.15 47.60 -21.45
CA LEU A 33 -4.41 47.48 -20.02
C LEU A 33 -4.46 45.99 -19.66
N VAL A 34 -3.67 45.58 -18.68
CA VAL A 34 -3.56 44.20 -18.23
C VAL A 34 -3.71 44.05 -16.73
N VAL A 35 -4.19 42.92 -16.29
CA VAL A 35 -4.15 42.51 -14.87
C VAL A 35 -3.03 41.52 -14.70
N THR A 36 -2.17 41.75 -13.75
CA THR A 36 -1.05 40.90 -13.39
C THR A 36 -1.30 40.22 -12.06
N GLN A 37 -0.66 39.09 -11.85
CA GLN A 37 -0.63 38.38 -10.58
C GLN A 37 0.75 37.76 -10.40
N ASP A 38 1.29 37.89 -9.19
CA ASP A 38 2.54 37.23 -8.84
C ASP A 38 2.35 35.73 -8.81
N VAL A 39 3.38 34.99 -9.16
CA VAL A 39 3.37 33.54 -9.04
C VAL A 39 3.21 33.16 -7.58
N THR A 40 2.46 32.10 -7.32
CA THR A 40 2.28 31.59 -5.97
C THR A 40 3.14 30.33 -5.79
N ILE A 41 3.91 30.29 -4.71
CA ILE A 41 4.64 29.09 -4.33
C ILE A 41 3.80 28.32 -3.34
N ILE A 42 3.56 27.05 -3.62
CA ILE A 42 2.86 26.16 -2.71
C ILE A 42 3.73 24.94 -2.42
N ASP A 43 3.55 24.41 -1.23
CA ASP A 43 4.10 23.14 -0.82
C ASP A 43 3.21 22.03 -1.41
N TYR A 44 3.70 21.34 -2.44
CA TYR A 44 2.94 20.35 -3.18
C TYR A 44 3.48 18.95 -2.92
N GLN A 45 2.59 18.09 -2.49
CA GLN A 45 2.83 16.66 -2.36
C GLN A 45 2.12 15.92 -3.50
N PRO A 46 2.86 15.37 -4.48
CA PRO A 46 2.26 14.56 -5.51
C PRO A 46 1.50 13.38 -4.88
N SER A 47 0.24 13.23 -5.23
CA SER A 47 -0.56 12.09 -4.79
C SER A 47 -1.21 11.40 -5.98
N LYS A 48 -1.34 10.08 -5.88
CA LYS A 48 -2.03 9.24 -6.85
C LYS A 48 -2.94 8.26 -6.14
N SER A 49 -4.15 8.10 -6.66
CA SER A 49 -5.16 7.21 -6.12
C SER A 49 -5.24 5.92 -6.92
N TYR A 50 -5.32 4.81 -6.22
CA TYR A 50 -5.49 3.46 -6.77
C TYR A 50 -6.66 2.79 -6.08
N ILE A 51 -7.30 1.85 -6.75
CA ILE A 51 -8.29 0.98 -6.13
C ILE A 51 -7.56 -0.19 -5.51
N GLY A 52 -7.78 -0.41 -4.23
CA GLY A 52 -7.24 -1.52 -3.46
C GLY A 52 -8.33 -2.31 -2.76
N ARG A 53 -7.91 -3.38 -2.10
CA ARG A 53 -8.75 -4.23 -1.27
C ARG A 53 -8.09 -4.42 0.08
N ILE A 54 -8.89 -4.36 1.15
CA ILE A 54 -8.43 -4.69 2.48
C ILE A 54 -8.35 -6.21 2.62
N GLU A 55 -7.23 -6.67 3.16
CA GLU A 55 -6.95 -8.07 3.46
C GLU A 55 -6.52 -8.18 4.93
N ALA A 56 -6.78 -9.31 5.55
CA ALA A 56 -6.22 -9.59 6.87
C ALA A 56 -4.73 -9.92 6.74
N VAL A 57 -3.94 -9.57 7.74
CA VAL A 57 -2.53 -10.01 7.82
C VAL A 57 -2.47 -11.52 8.07
N GLU A 58 -3.35 -12.01 8.94
CA GLU A 58 -3.51 -13.43 9.23
C GLU A 58 -4.98 -13.82 9.02
N ASP A 59 -5.21 -14.85 8.20
CA ASP A 59 -6.51 -15.44 7.90
C ASP A 59 -6.36 -16.95 7.89
N THR A 60 -7.12 -17.64 8.74
CA THR A 60 -7.00 -19.07 8.87
C THR A 60 -8.35 -19.77 9.11
N ASN A 61 -8.43 -20.98 8.58
CA ASN A 61 -9.52 -21.90 8.86
C ASN A 61 -9.18 -22.74 10.09
N ILE A 62 -10.04 -22.73 11.08
CA ILE A 62 -9.94 -23.60 12.27
C ILE A 62 -10.55 -24.94 11.94
N THR A 63 -9.75 -26.00 12.09
CA THR A 63 -10.14 -27.38 11.79
C THR A 63 -9.78 -28.32 12.94
N ALA A 64 -10.46 -29.47 13.07
CA ALA A 64 -10.10 -30.51 14.01
C ALA A 64 -8.88 -31.29 13.50
N GLN A 65 -7.94 -31.62 14.40
CA GLN A 65 -6.78 -32.46 14.09
C GLN A 65 -6.93 -33.92 14.57
N VAL A 66 -7.91 -34.16 15.45
CA VAL A 66 -8.24 -35.48 15.99
C VAL A 66 -9.75 -35.74 15.86
N SER A 67 -10.14 -37.01 15.92
CA SER A 67 -11.55 -37.40 15.86
C SER A 67 -12.11 -37.56 17.27
N GLY A 68 -13.30 -36.99 17.50
CA GLY A 68 -14.05 -37.08 18.76
C GLY A 68 -15.28 -36.20 18.75
N TYR A 69 -16.12 -36.32 19.75
CA TYR A 69 -17.32 -35.51 19.88
C TYR A 69 -16.98 -34.10 20.39
N LEU A 70 -17.64 -33.10 19.82
CA LEU A 70 -17.51 -31.72 20.29
C LEU A 70 -18.21 -31.59 21.66
N GLU A 71 -17.44 -31.41 22.72
CA GLU A 71 -17.97 -31.30 24.08
C GLU A 71 -18.49 -29.87 24.35
N ALA A 72 -17.72 -28.84 23.97
CA ALA A 72 -18.12 -27.46 24.20
C ALA A 72 -17.49 -26.49 23.20
N ARG A 73 -18.21 -25.38 22.97
CA ARG A 73 -17.70 -24.17 22.33
C ARG A 73 -17.51 -23.08 23.39
N HIS A 74 -16.36 -22.41 23.38
CA HIS A 74 -15.93 -21.46 24.41
C HIS A 74 -15.85 -20.01 23.92
N PHE A 75 -16.55 -19.68 22.87
CA PHE A 75 -16.61 -18.32 22.33
C PHE A 75 -18.02 -17.99 21.83
N ASP A 76 -18.30 -16.68 21.72
CA ASP A 76 -19.46 -16.15 21.02
C ASP A 76 -19.12 -15.82 19.57
N GLU A 77 -20.03 -16.09 18.65
CA GLU A 77 -19.83 -15.85 17.23
C GLU A 77 -19.64 -14.36 16.95
N GLY A 78 -18.61 -14.04 16.17
CA GLY A 78 -18.27 -12.66 15.84
C GLY A 78 -17.44 -11.91 16.89
N GLN A 79 -17.11 -12.52 18.05
CA GLN A 79 -16.31 -11.87 19.08
C GLN A 79 -14.82 -11.79 18.71
N MET A 80 -14.08 -10.93 19.39
CA MET A 80 -12.62 -10.92 19.40
C MET A 80 -12.12 -12.00 20.35
N VAL A 81 -11.11 -12.76 19.89
CA VAL A 81 -10.42 -13.77 20.68
C VAL A 81 -8.94 -13.46 20.74
N GLU A 82 -8.29 -13.86 21.84
CA GLU A 82 -6.85 -13.68 22.03
C GLU A 82 -6.09 -14.92 21.57
N LYS A 83 -4.82 -14.74 21.18
CA LYS A 83 -3.92 -15.84 20.87
C LYS A 83 -3.85 -16.83 22.04
N GLY A 84 -4.05 -18.12 21.76
CA GLY A 84 -4.06 -19.20 22.75
C GLY A 84 -5.39 -19.38 23.48
N GLN A 85 -6.39 -18.53 23.28
CA GLN A 85 -7.73 -18.70 23.85
C GLN A 85 -8.34 -20.02 23.38
N LEU A 86 -8.95 -20.75 24.29
CA LEU A 86 -9.67 -22.01 23.99
C LEU A 86 -10.92 -21.69 23.18
N LEU A 87 -11.06 -22.33 22.03
CA LEU A 87 -12.21 -22.16 21.13
C LEU A 87 -13.18 -23.33 21.21
N TYR A 88 -12.64 -24.54 21.10
CA TYR A 88 -13.44 -25.77 21.15
C TYR A 88 -12.77 -26.81 22.04
N SER A 89 -13.56 -27.59 22.73
CA SER A 89 -13.14 -28.80 23.45
C SER A 89 -13.75 -30.03 22.78
N ILE A 90 -12.89 -30.96 22.41
CA ILE A 90 -13.27 -32.32 21.96
C ILE A 90 -13.17 -33.25 23.19
N GLU A 91 -14.05 -34.21 23.31
CA GLU A 91 -14.09 -35.17 24.44
C GLU A 91 -12.71 -35.83 24.63
N PRO A 92 -12.01 -35.62 25.77
CA PRO A 92 -10.63 -36.03 25.94
C PRO A 92 -10.45 -37.46 26.49
N SER A 93 -11.49 -38.11 26.97
CA SER A 93 -11.42 -39.34 27.81
C SER A 93 -10.59 -40.46 27.16
N SER A 94 -10.72 -40.70 25.86
CA SER A 94 -9.97 -41.72 25.15
C SER A 94 -8.48 -41.38 25.02
N PHE A 95 -8.16 -40.09 24.85
CA PHE A 95 -6.79 -39.59 24.74
C PHE A 95 -6.10 -39.58 26.12
N GLU A 96 -6.80 -39.23 27.18
CA GLU A 96 -6.31 -39.32 28.55
C GLU A 96 -5.95 -40.77 28.91
N ALA A 97 -6.79 -41.74 28.53
CA ALA A 97 -6.48 -43.17 28.73
C ALA A 97 -5.23 -43.60 27.94
N GLN A 98 -5.02 -43.09 26.71
CA GLN A 98 -3.81 -43.33 25.93
C GLN A 98 -2.56 -42.76 26.60
N VAL A 99 -2.62 -41.53 27.12
CA VAL A 99 -1.53 -40.90 27.87
C VAL A 99 -1.24 -41.73 29.15
N ALA A 100 -2.24 -42.17 29.89
CA ALA A 100 -2.05 -43.01 31.08
C ALA A 100 -1.38 -44.34 30.74
N SER A 101 -1.74 -44.99 29.63
CA SER A 101 -1.13 -46.24 29.13
C SER A 101 0.33 -45.98 28.74
N ALA A 102 0.62 -44.92 27.99
CA ALA A 102 2.00 -44.56 27.58
C ALA A 102 2.87 -44.22 28.80
N LYS A 103 2.37 -43.56 29.82
CA LYS A 103 3.04 -43.29 31.08
C LYS A 103 3.41 -44.59 31.81
N ALA A 104 2.51 -45.60 31.83
CA ALA A 104 2.80 -46.91 32.43
C ALA A 104 3.93 -47.62 31.65
N SER A 105 3.90 -47.62 30.32
CA SER A 105 4.95 -48.19 29.49
C SER A 105 6.31 -47.48 29.71
N LEU A 106 6.33 -46.18 29.84
CA LEU A 106 7.53 -45.41 30.17
C LEU A 106 8.09 -45.80 31.55
N ALA A 107 7.22 -45.98 32.56
CA ALA A 107 7.65 -46.42 33.90
C ALA A 107 8.30 -47.83 33.84
N GLN A 108 7.74 -48.72 33.05
CA GLN A 108 8.30 -50.06 32.84
C GLN A 108 9.67 -50.01 32.16
N ALA A 109 9.82 -49.22 31.09
CA ALA A 109 11.10 -49.03 30.40
C ALA A 109 12.19 -48.43 31.32
N LYS A 110 11.81 -47.44 32.16
CA LYS A 110 12.69 -46.88 33.19
C LYS A 110 13.18 -47.90 34.19
N ALA A 111 12.29 -48.80 34.65
CA ALA A 111 12.65 -49.89 35.57
C ALA A 111 13.58 -50.90 34.90
N ALA A 112 13.33 -51.26 33.64
CA ALA A 112 14.20 -52.15 32.86
C ALA A 112 15.58 -51.55 32.66
N LEU A 113 15.67 -50.26 32.29
CA LEU A 113 16.95 -49.59 32.15
C LEU A 113 17.70 -49.54 33.48
N LYS A 114 17.03 -49.23 34.61
CA LYS A 114 17.68 -49.21 35.92
C LYS A 114 18.26 -50.56 36.30
N LYS A 115 17.55 -51.68 36.03
CA LYS A 115 18.06 -53.02 36.19
C LYS A 115 19.29 -53.26 35.31
N ALA A 116 19.22 -52.95 34.04
CA ALA A 116 20.35 -53.16 33.10
C ALA A 116 21.60 -52.32 33.48
N GLU A 117 21.40 -51.09 33.98
CA GLU A 117 22.51 -50.26 34.51
C GLU A 117 23.19 -50.89 35.72
N LEU A 118 22.41 -51.41 36.68
CA LEU A 118 22.95 -52.10 37.88
C LEU A 118 23.69 -53.38 37.51
N ASP A 119 23.16 -54.17 36.56
CA ASP A 119 23.78 -55.40 36.10
C ASP A 119 25.07 -55.11 35.34
N HIS A 120 25.08 -54.12 34.44
CA HIS A 120 26.27 -53.67 33.72
C HIS A 120 27.33 -53.09 34.69
N GLN A 121 26.94 -52.28 35.67
CA GLN A 121 27.89 -51.76 36.68
C GLN A 121 28.48 -52.87 37.52
N ARG A 122 27.69 -53.92 37.86
CA ARG A 122 28.18 -55.09 38.59
C ARG A 122 29.17 -55.85 37.70
N GLY A 123 28.85 -56.11 36.45
CA GLY A 123 29.72 -56.73 35.45
C GLY A 123 31.04 -56.00 35.28
N LYS A 124 31.01 -54.67 35.18
CA LYS A 124 32.19 -53.79 35.10
C LYS A 124 33.15 -54.00 36.28
N ASN A 125 32.63 -54.25 37.48
CA ASN A 125 33.46 -54.48 38.69
C ASN A 125 33.98 -55.92 38.78
N LEU A 126 33.30 -56.90 38.15
CA LEU A 126 33.69 -58.33 38.18
C LEU A 126 34.69 -58.75 37.10
N LEU A 127 34.60 -58.08 35.91
CA LEU A 127 35.46 -58.36 34.78
C LEU A 127 36.96 -58.27 35.10
N PRO A 128 37.53 -57.25 35.74
CA PRO A 128 38.93 -57.14 36.09
C PRO A 128 39.42 -58.20 37.10
N ARG A 129 38.44 -58.79 37.83
CA ARG A 129 38.75 -59.89 38.80
C ARG A 129 38.67 -61.27 38.19
N GLY A 130 38.43 -61.39 36.86
CA GLY A 130 38.26 -62.66 36.20
C GLY A 130 36.98 -63.43 36.58
N SER A 131 36.02 -62.80 37.28
CA SER A 131 34.80 -63.46 37.77
C SER A 131 33.70 -63.61 36.72
N ILE A 132 33.86 -62.93 35.59
CA ILE A 132 32.99 -63.03 34.36
C ILE A 132 33.88 -62.98 33.13
N SER A 133 33.42 -63.57 32.02
CA SER A 133 34.09 -63.52 30.73
C SER A 133 33.85 -62.17 29.99
N GLN A 134 34.72 -61.85 29.04
CA GLN A 134 34.51 -60.68 28.15
C GLN A 134 33.17 -60.79 27.40
N SER A 135 32.83 -61.97 26.91
CA SER A 135 31.54 -62.19 26.21
C SER A 135 30.34 -61.98 27.08
N GLU A 136 30.37 -62.30 28.38
CA GLU A 136 29.31 -61.98 29.33
C GLU A 136 29.20 -60.48 29.58
N PHE A 137 30.33 -59.78 29.70
CA PHE A 137 30.32 -58.32 29.84
C PHE A 137 29.74 -57.60 28.60
N ASP A 138 30.13 -58.10 27.41
CA ASP A 138 29.61 -57.57 26.13
C ASP A 138 28.09 -57.78 26.04
N ALA A 139 27.57 -58.91 26.51
CA ALA A 139 26.13 -59.20 26.60
C ALA A 139 25.40 -58.24 27.55
N LEU A 140 26.00 -57.93 28.72
CA LEU A 140 25.46 -56.90 29.65
C LEU A 140 25.46 -55.51 29.03
N THR A 141 26.50 -55.20 28.26
CA THR A 141 26.58 -53.89 27.55
C THR A 141 25.51 -53.81 26.47
N ALA A 142 25.30 -54.88 25.68
CA ALA A 142 24.22 -54.92 24.68
C ALA A 142 22.84 -54.81 25.33
N THR A 143 22.61 -55.46 26.47
CA THR A 143 21.36 -55.33 27.25
C THR A 143 21.12 -53.90 27.75
N LEU A 144 22.16 -53.23 28.23
CA LEU A 144 22.07 -51.84 28.65
C LEU A 144 21.70 -50.92 27.48
N LEU A 145 22.36 -51.11 26.32
CA LEU A 145 22.03 -50.31 25.11
C LEU A 145 20.63 -50.59 24.64
N GLY A 146 20.17 -51.83 24.66
CA GLY A 146 18.77 -52.19 24.33
C GLY A 146 17.76 -51.57 25.26
N ALA A 147 18.01 -51.57 26.59
CA ALA A 147 17.12 -50.94 27.56
C ALA A 147 17.08 -49.39 27.43
N ARG A 148 18.19 -48.77 26.98
CA ARG A 148 18.18 -47.32 26.64
C ARG A 148 17.35 -47.03 25.42
N ALA A 149 17.45 -47.81 24.38
CA ALA A 149 16.66 -47.68 23.18
C ALA A 149 15.15 -47.84 23.46
N GLU A 150 14.77 -48.80 24.33
CA GLU A 150 13.40 -49.02 24.76
C GLU A 150 12.85 -47.85 25.57
N LEU A 151 13.65 -47.21 26.43
CA LEU A 151 13.27 -45.98 27.13
C LEU A 151 13.00 -44.85 26.16
N GLU A 152 13.84 -44.63 25.16
CA GLU A 152 13.63 -43.61 24.14
C GLU A 152 12.37 -43.87 23.31
N ALA A 153 12.08 -45.11 22.97
CA ALA A 153 10.84 -45.50 22.28
C ALA A 153 9.60 -45.17 23.14
N ALA A 154 9.64 -45.54 24.43
CA ALA A 154 8.54 -45.26 25.36
C ALA A 154 8.33 -43.74 25.61
N ASN A 155 9.42 -42.95 25.66
CA ASN A 155 9.34 -41.48 25.70
C ASN A 155 8.66 -40.91 24.45
N ALA A 156 9.03 -41.39 23.27
CA ALA A 156 8.42 -40.96 22.00
C ALA A 156 6.92 -41.28 21.96
N GLN A 157 6.54 -42.51 22.43
CA GLN A 157 5.14 -42.91 22.48
C GLN A 157 4.32 -42.05 23.44
N LEU A 158 4.87 -41.70 24.63
CA LEU A 158 4.21 -40.76 25.55
C LEU A 158 4.04 -39.40 24.91
N LYS A 159 5.08 -38.88 24.26
CA LYS A 159 5.00 -37.58 23.59
C LYS A 159 3.92 -37.54 22.51
N LEU A 160 3.79 -38.62 21.72
CA LEU A 160 2.72 -38.73 20.71
C LEU A 160 1.34 -38.72 21.36
N ALA A 161 1.13 -39.44 22.45
CA ALA A 161 -0.13 -39.48 23.17
C ALA A 161 -0.47 -38.09 23.77
N GLU A 162 0.50 -37.36 24.33
CA GLU A 162 0.32 -36.01 24.86
C GLU A 162 -0.01 -35.01 23.74
N VAL A 163 0.61 -35.10 22.58
CA VAL A 163 0.29 -34.26 21.41
C VAL A 163 -1.14 -34.50 20.97
N ASN A 164 -1.58 -35.76 20.84
CA ASN A 164 -2.96 -36.08 20.47
C ASN A 164 -3.96 -35.57 21.51
N LEU A 165 -3.66 -35.66 22.78
CA LEU A 165 -4.47 -35.06 23.84
C LEU A 165 -4.52 -33.53 23.72
N SER A 166 -3.41 -32.89 23.37
CA SER A 166 -3.40 -31.43 23.19
C SER A 166 -4.31 -30.97 22.04
N TYR A 167 -4.48 -31.79 21.01
CA TYR A 167 -5.36 -31.50 19.88
C TYR A 167 -6.87 -31.60 20.23
N THR A 168 -7.23 -32.14 21.37
CA THR A 168 -8.61 -32.07 21.85
C THR A 168 -9.02 -30.66 22.28
N GLN A 169 -8.04 -29.80 22.57
CA GLN A 169 -8.25 -28.38 22.90
C GLN A 169 -7.85 -27.51 21.70
N ILE A 170 -8.83 -27.12 20.92
CA ILE A 170 -8.61 -26.26 19.76
C ILE A 170 -8.51 -24.80 20.22
N ARG A 171 -7.36 -24.19 20.02
CA ARG A 171 -7.04 -22.83 20.46
C ARG A 171 -6.78 -21.88 19.30
N ALA A 172 -7.01 -20.59 19.53
CA ALA A 172 -6.72 -19.53 18.56
C ALA A 172 -5.22 -19.41 18.31
N PRO A 173 -4.75 -19.50 17.05
CA PRO A 173 -3.31 -19.38 16.71
C PRO A 173 -2.81 -17.95 16.82
N PHE A 174 -3.68 -16.96 16.64
CA PHE A 174 -3.40 -15.52 16.77
C PHE A 174 -4.65 -14.79 17.31
N SER A 175 -4.49 -13.52 17.68
CA SER A 175 -5.61 -12.69 18.14
C SER A 175 -6.37 -12.11 16.95
N GLY A 176 -7.71 -12.19 16.96
CA GLY A 176 -8.52 -11.74 15.84
C GLY A 176 -10.01 -11.93 16.08
N ARG A 177 -10.82 -11.65 15.06
CA ARG A 177 -12.26 -11.88 15.10
C ARG A 177 -12.58 -13.26 14.57
N ILE A 178 -13.32 -14.01 15.38
CA ILE A 178 -13.81 -15.33 15.02
C ILE A 178 -15.16 -15.21 14.29
N SER A 179 -15.40 -16.10 13.33
CA SER A 179 -16.67 -16.15 12.58
C SER A 179 -17.73 -17.01 13.30
N ASP A 180 -18.80 -17.31 12.58
CA ASP A 180 -19.82 -18.25 12.99
C ASP A 180 -19.27 -19.69 13.08
N SER A 181 -19.82 -20.49 13.96
CA SER A 181 -19.50 -21.91 14.08
C SER A 181 -20.28 -22.71 13.04
N LYS A 182 -19.59 -23.58 12.31
CA LYS A 182 -20.22 -24.50 11.35
C LYS A 182 -20.62 -25.82 11.97
N VAL A 183 -20.32 -25.99 13.26
CA VAL A 183 -20.55 -27.23 14.02
C VAL A 183 -21.22 -26.94 15.34
N SER A 184 -21.96 -27.93 15.87
CA SER A 184 -22.72 -27.84 17.10
C SER A 184 -22.16 -28.82 18.16
N THR A 185 -22.33 -28.48 19.43
CA THR A 185 -22.01 -29.38 20.54
C THR A 185 -22.73 -30.73 20.36
N GLY A 186 -21.97 -31.80 20.48
CA GLY A 186 -22.45 -33.19 20.23
C GLY A 186 -22.11 -33.70 18.82
N ASP A 187 -21.64 -32.85 17.89
CA ASP A 187 -21.21 -33.32 16.57
C ASP A 187 -19.91 -34.13 16.65
N LEU A 188 -19.83 -35.17 15.83
CA LEU A 188 -18.59 -35.94 15.67
C LEU A 188 -17.62 -35.18 14.74
N LEU A 189 -16.53 -34.68 15.29
CA LEU A 189 -15.47 -34.03 14.55
C LEU A 189 -14.40 -35.01 14.10
N SER A 190 -13.73 -34.67 13.00
CA SER A 190 -12.56 -35.39 12.46
C SER A 190 -11.75 -34.46 11.57
N PRO A 191 -10.51 -34.82 11.21
CA PRO A 191 -9.72 -34.04 10.24
C PRO A 191 -10.40 -33.87 8.87
N SER A 192 -11.35 -34.73 8.53
CA SER A 192 -12.16 -34.65 7.31
C SER A 192 -13.48 -33.87 7.45
N SER A 193 -13.82 -33.41 8.64
CA SER A 193 -15.06 -32.64 8.87
C SER A 193 -15.08 -31.24 8.25
N GLY A 194 -13.91 -30.80 7.75
CA GLY A 194 -13.79 -29.49 7.12
C GLY A 194 -13.57 -28.34 8.11
N ILE A 195 -14.03 -27.17 7.73
CA ILE A 195 -13.82 -25.92 8.49
C ILE A 195 -14.86 -25.85 9.61
N LEU A 196 -14.38 -25.69 10.86
CA LEU A 196 -15.23 -25.49 12.02
C LEU A 196 -15.67 -24.02 12.15
N THR A 197 -14.73 -23.11 11.93
CA THR A 197 -14.90 -21.65 11.89
C THR A 197 -13.70 -21.01 11.22
N THR A 198 -13.76 -19.69 10.95
CA THR A 198 -12.64 -18.92 10.46
C THR A 198 -12.20 -17.89 11.48
N LEU A 199 -10.93 -17.56 11.49
CA LEU A 199 -10.33 -16.54 12.36
C LEU A 199 -9.51 -15.59 11.51
N VAL A 200 -9.78 -14.28 11.61
CA VAL A 200 -9.09 -13.22 10.85
C VAL A 200 -8.53 -12.18 11.79
N SER A 201 -7.30 -11.74 11.54
CA SER A 201 -6.74 -10.58 12.22
C SER A 201 -7.38 -9.29 11.71
N LEU A 202 -7.67 -8.34 12.60
CA LEU A 202 -8.25 -7.05 12.25
C LEU A 202 -7.31 -5.87 12.51
N ASP A 203 -6.25 -6.05 13.27
CA ASP A 203 -5.25 -5.03 13.56
C ASP A 203 -3.86 -5.68 13.69
N PRO A 204 -2.90 -5.26 12.85
CA PRO A 204 -3.09 -4.40 11.69
C PRO A 204 -3.82 -5.10 10.53
N VAL A 205 -4.32 -4.32 9.57
CA VAL A 205 -4.79 -4.83 8.28
C VAL A 205 -3.78 -4.51 7.18
N GLN A 206 -3.92 -5.15 6.05
CA GLN A 206 -3.15 -4.83 4.86
C GLN A 206 -4.07 -4.46 3.71
N THR A 207 -3.58 -3.62 2.79
CA THR A 207 -4.29 -3.31 1.55
C THR A 207 -3.44 -3.71 0.37
N SER A 208 -4.03 -4.47 -0.56
CA SER A 208 -3.42 -4.86 -1.82
C SER A 208 -3.95 -3.97 -2.95
N PHE A 209 -3.08 -3.49 -3.82
CA PHE A 209 -3.41 -2.66 -4.97
C PHE A 209 -2.37 -2.85 -6.07
N SER A 210 -2.68 -2.34 -7.27
CA SER A 210 -1.80 -2.49 -8.44
C SER A 210 -1.43 -1.12 -9.00
N VAL A 211 -0.15 -0.93 -9.30
CA VAL A 211 0.41 0.32 -9.84
C VAL A 211 1.03 0.04 -11.21
N SER A 212 0.88 0.95 -12.16
CA SER A 212 1.54 0.80 -13.47
C SER A 212 3.05 1.01 -13.36
N GLU A 213 3.81 0.39 -14.27
CA GLU A 213 5.27 0.54 -14.30
C GLU A 213 5.70 2.01 -14.40
N ARG A 214 5.01 2.78 -15.24
CA ARG A 214 5.29 4.22 -15.41
C ARG A 214 5.13 5.00 -14.11
N GLU A 215 4.06 4.71 -13.37
CA GLU A 215 3.80 5.41 -12.10
C GLU A 215 4.77 4.99 -11.02
N ARG A 216 5.17 3.72 -10.98
CA ARG A 216 6.22 3.24 -10.08
C ARG A 216 7.53 4.03 -10.27
N LEU A 217 7.95 4.23 -11.53
CA LEU A 217 9.15 5.01 -11.87
C LEU A 217 8.98 6.49 -11.47
N ASN A 218 7.81 7.08 -11.75
CA ASN A 218 7.52 8.47 -11.41
C ASN A 218 7.50 8.76 -9.89
N LEU A 219 7.09 7.77 -9.10
CA LEU A 219 7.07 7.86 -7.63
C LEU A 219 8.43 7.54 -6.99
N GLY A 220 9.47 7.28 -7.81
CA GLY A 220 10.82 6.99 -7.30
C GLY A 220 10.92 5.70 -6.50
N MET A 221 10.02 4.74 -6.72
CA MET A 221 9.96 3.48 -5.99
C MET A 221 11.01 2.45 -6.44
N ASP A 222 11.97 2.86 -7.28
CA ASP A 222 13.07 1.99 -7.75
C ASP A 222 14.05 1.63 -6.65
N GLY A 223 14.07 2.42 -5.57
CA GLY A 223 14.98 2.26 -4.45
C GLY A 223 14.45 1.41 -3.29
N ILE A 224 13.29 0.78 -3.41
CA ILE A 224 12.83 -0.20 -2.41
C ILE A 224 13.77 -1.39 -2.50
N LYS A 225 14.78 -1.39 -1.63
CA LYS A 225 15.72 -2.50 -1.52
C LYS A 225 14.96 -3.73 -1.09
N GLY A 226 15.28 -4.87 -1.71
CA GLY A 226 14.58 -6.13 -1.50
C GLY A 226 14.72 -6.78 -0.10
N ASP A 227 15.08 -6.00 0.92
CA ASP A 227 15.08 -6.40 2.32
C ASP A 227 13.70 -6.25 3.01
N GLY A 228 12.68 -5.83 2.23
CA GLY A 228 11.31 -5.67 2.75
C GLY A 228 11.11 -4.47 3.67
N SER A 229 12.14 -3.68 3.94
CA SER A 229 12.01 -2.47 4.74
C SER A 229 11.45 -1.32 3.90
N ALA A 230 10.14 -1.18 3.90
CA ALA A 230 9.42 -0.09 3.24
C ALA A 230 9.67 1.29 3.88
N GLU A 231 10.42 1.35 4.97
CA GLU A 231 10.78 2.61 5.63
C GLU A 231 11.56 3.58 4.73
N SER A 232 12.12 3.07 3.63
CA SER A 232 12.90 3.89 2.66
C SER A 232 12.08 4.35 1.45
N SER A 233 10.79 4.04 1.33
CA SER A 233 10.03 4.32 0.10
C SER A 233 9.76 5.82 -0.14
N GLY A 234 9.96 6.68 0.84
CA GLY A 234 9.60 8.11 0.70
C GLY A 234 8.10 8.36 0.44
N VAL A 235 7.27 7.30 0.47
CA VAL A 235 5.84 7.34 0.15
C VAL A 235 5.02 6.97 1.37
N GLU A 236 3.98 7.74 1.65
CA GLU A 236 2.94 7.44 2.64
C GLU A 236 1.69 6.92 1.95
N VAL A 237 1.00 6.03 2.65
CA VAL A 237 -0.25 5.43 2.17
C VAL A 237 -1.39 5.99 3.01
N GLN A 238 -2.28 6.75 2.38
CA GLN A 238 -3.52 7.19 2.99
C GLN A 238 -4.70 6.47 2.36
N LEU A 239 -5.59 5.94 3.18
CA LEU A 239 -6.79 5.26 2.72
C LEU A 239 -7.97 6.22 2.68
N GLU A 240 -8.78 6.14 1.63
CA GLU A 240 -10.06 6.85 1.49
C GLU A 240 -11.18 5.81 1.42
N LEU A 241 -12.10 5.89 2.35
CA LEU A 241 -13.27 5.01 2.47
C LEU A 241 -14.27 5.28 1.33
N GLU A 242 -15.19 4.35 1.09
CA GLU A 242 -16.22 4.52 0.04
C GLU A 242 -17.14 5.72 0.26
N ASN A 243 -17.31 6.19 1.51
CA ASN A 243 -18.06 7.40 1.83
C ASN A 243 -17.29 8.70 1.53
N GLY A 244 -16.04 8.62 1.05
CA GLY A 244 -15.16 9.75 0.75
C GLY A 244 -14.38 10.29 1.94
N GLU A 245 -14.52 9.71 3.13
CA GLU A 245 -13.73 10.08 4.30
C GLU A 245 -12.34 9.45 4.25
N TYR A 246 -11.34 10.20 4.70
CA TYR A 246 -10.00 9.66 4.86
C TYR A 246 -9.89 8.89 6.18
N PHE A 247 -9.26 7.74 6.11
CA PHE A 247 -8.94 6.96 7.30
C PHE A 247 -7.84 7.65 8.10
N GLU A 248 -7.97 7.70 9.43
CA GLU A 248 -7.09 8.49 10.30
C GLU A 248 -5.64 7.99 10.34
N HIS A 249 -5.47 6.66 10.24
CA HIS A 249 -4.14 6.05 10.34
C HIS A 249 -3.49 5.91 8.97
N LEU A 250 -2.26 6.40 8.88
CA LEU A 250 -1.43 6.25 7.68
C LEU A 250 -0.84 4.84 7.62
N GLY A 251 -0.85 4.28 6.43
CA GLY A 251 -0.20 3.01 6.15
C GLY A 251 1.23 3.16 5.66
N GLN A 252 1.95 2.05 5.71
CA GLN A 252 3.31 1.93 5.19
C GLN A 252 3.36 0.80 4.16
N LEU A 253 4.07 1.06 3.05
CA LEU A 253 4.33 0.03 2.05
C LEU A 253 5.22 -1.05 2.68
N ASP A 254 4.79 -2.30 2.63
CA ASP A 254 5.53 -3.44 3.14
C ASP A 254 5.95 -4.43 2.04
N PHE A 255 5.31 -4.33 0.87
CA PHE A 255 5.59 -5.25 -0.22
C PHE A 255 5.48 -4.58 -1.59
N LEU A 256 6.47 -4.86 -2.43
CA LEU A 256 6.48 -4.56 -3.85
C LEU A 256 6.67 -5.89 -4.62
N GLY A 257 5.76 -6.17 -5.55
CA GLY A 257 5.82 -7.37 -6.37
C GLY A 257 7.14 -7.47 -7.14
N ASN A 258 7.63 -8.68 -7.32
CA ASN A 258 8.88 -8.97 -8.04
C ASN A 258 8.67 -9.18 -9.55
N ARG A 259 7.44 -9.07 -10.03
CA ARG A 259 7.05 -9.24 -11.44
C ARG A 259 5.97 -8.27 -11.84
N ILE A 260 6.05 -7.79 -13.07
CA ILE A 260 4.98 -7.05 -13.74
C ILE A 260 4.00 -8.05 -14.34
N ASN A 261 2.72 -7.85 -14.10
CA ASN A 261 1.68 -8.60 -14.79
C ASN A 261 1.67 -8.18 -16.26
N THR A 262 2.04 -9.09 -17.15
CA THR A 262 2.19 -8.81 -18.59
C THR A 262 0.89 -8.52 -19.31
N GLN A 263 -0.26 -8.88 -18.72
CA GLN A 263 -1.57 -8.61 -19.30
C GLN A 263 -2.04 -7.18 -18.99
N THR A 264 -1.71 -6.67 -17.80
CA THR A 264 -2.19 -5.36 -17.34
C THR A 264 -1.09 -4.29 -17.32
N GLY A 265 0.20 -4.67 -17.43
CA GLY A 265 1.33 -3.76 -17.30
C GLY A 265 1.49 -3.18 -15.88
N THR A 266 0.96 -3.88 -14.87
CA THR A 266 0.95 -3.42 -13.47
C THR A 266 1.79 -4.30 -12.57
N ILE A 267 2.27 -3.73 -11.49
CA ILE A 267 2.95 -4.42 -10.40
C ILE A 267 2.08 -4.40 -9.16
N ALA A 268 1.99 -5.53 -8.47
CA ALA A 268 1.26 -5.62 -7.20
C ALA A 268 2.04 -4.94 -6.09
N MET A 269 1.35 -4.17 -5.28
CA MET A 269 1.87 -3.51 -4.09
C MET A 269 0.97 -3.78 -2.92
N ARG A 270 1.55 -3.73 -1.72
CA ARG A 270 0.81 -3.91 -0.49
C ARG A 270 1.30 -2.91 0.56
N ALA A 271 0.37 -2.45 1.38
CA ALA A 271 0.66 -1.61 2.51
C ALA A 271 0.00 -2.16 3.77
N VAL A 272 0.67 -2.05 4.90
CA VAL A 272 0.13 -2.37 6.23
C VAL A 272 -0.38 -1.09 6.85
N VAL A 273 -1.57 -1.16 7.45
CA VAL A 273 -2.28 -0.03 8.05
C VAL A 273 -2.76 -0.43 9.44
N PRO A 274 -2.42 0.33 10.49
CA PRO A 274 -2.99 0.13 11.82
C PRO A 274 -4.51 0.31 11.80
N ASN A 275 -5.25 -0.55 12.49
CA ASN A 275 -6.72 -0.53 12.52
C ASN A 275 -7.25 -0.78 13.95
N PRO A 276 -6.80 0.02 14.95
CA PRO A 276 -7.13 -0.24 16.36
C PRO A 276 -8.63 -0.19 16.64
N GLU A 277 -9.38 0.63 15.91
CA GLU A 277 -10.84 0.75 16.04
C GLU A 277 -11.61 -0.31 15.23
N GLN A 278 -10.89 -1.17 14.49
CA GLN A 278 -11.46 -2.26 13.68
C GLN A 278 -12.53 -1.80 12.66
N LYS A 279 -12.40 -0.57 12.17
CA LYS A 279 -13.31 0.01 11.16
C LYS A 279 -13.12 -0.60 9.78
N LEU A 280 -11.89 -1.01 9.46
CA LEU A 280 -11.57 -1.68 8.21
C LEU A 280 -11.78 -3.17 8.35
N LEU A 281 -12.50 -3.75 7.39
CA LEU A 281 -12.81 -5.19 7.37
C LEU A 281 -12.17 -5.85 6.14
N PRO A 282 -11.58 -7.04 6.27
CA PRO A 282 -11.10 -7.80 5.13
C PRO A 282 -12.18 -8.01 4.08
N GLY A 283 -11.81 -7.85 2.82
CA GLY A 283 -12.73 -7.92 1.69
C GLY A 283 -13.28 -6.57 1.22
N GLN A 284 -13.17 -5.50 2.02
CA GLN A 284 -13.64 -4.16 1.69
C GLN A 284 -12.80 -3.55 0.56
N HIS A 285 -13.48 -2.89 -0.40
CA HIS A 285 -12.81 -2.05 -1.39
C HIS A 285 -12.44 -0.70 -0.78
N ILE A 286 -11.32 -0.16 -1.22
CA ILE A 286 -10.77 1.08 -0.67
C ILE A 286 -10.01 1.84 -1.76
N LYS A 287 -9.98 3.16 -1.69
CA LYS A 287 -9.04 3.96 -2.48
C LYS A 287 -7.75 4.15 -1.69
N VAL A 288 -6.65 3.80 -2.31
CA VAL A 288 -5.31 3.91 -1.77
C VAL A 288 -4.63 5.12 -2.38
N ASN A 289 -4.41 6.15 -1.59
CA ASN A 289 -3.74 7.37 -2.00
C ASN A 289 -2.26 7.27 -1.60
N LEU A 290 -1.39 7.17 -2.60
CA LEU A 290 0.05 7.24 -2.40
C LEU A 290 0.50 8.70 -2.43
N ARG A 291 1.18 9.17 -1.39
CA ARG A 291 1.73 10.52 -1.26
C ARG A 291 3.25 10.46 -1.14
N ASP A 292 3.95 11.36 -1.84
CA ASP A 292 5.38 11.60 -1.58
C ASP A 292 5.50 12.25 -0.19
N LYS A 293 6.33 11.69 0.70
CA LYS A 293 6.63 12.30 2.03
C LYS A 293 7.30 13.65 1.91
N ASN A 294 8.05 13.85 0.82
CA ASN A 294 8.79 15.08 0.59
C ASN A 294 7.92 16.04 -0.21
N ALA A 295 7.42 17.03 0.46
CA ALA A 295 6.79 18.16 -0.19
C ALA A 295 7.83 18.93 -1.02
N LYS A 296 7.41 19.42 -2.17
CA LYS A 296 8.25 20.21 -3.08
C LYS A 296 7.61 21.57 -3.29
N ASP A 297 8.39 22.60 -3.11
CA ASP A 297 8.01 23.94 -3.53
C ASP A 297 7.76 23.96 -5.03
N VAL A 298 6.53 24.21 -5.43
CA VAL A 298 6.17 24.33 -6.85
C VAL A 298 5.55 25.68 -7.13
N ILE A 299 5.81 26.19 -8.34
CA ILE A 299 5.23 27.45 -8.83
C ILE A 299 3.83 27.13 -9.36
N VAL A 300 2.85 27.91 -8.92
CA VAL A 300 1.48 27.81 -9.39
C VAL A 300 1.04 29.16 -9.96
N ILE A 301 0.39 29.12 -11.12
CA ILE A 301 -0.24 30.28 -11.73
C ILE A 301 -1.72 30.00 -12.01
N PRO A 302 -2.58 31.03 -12.01
CA PRO A 302 -3.97 30.85 -12.39
C PRO A 302 -4.11 30.27 -13.78
N ARG A 303 -5.01 29.30 -13.99
CA ARG A 303 -5.22 28.67 -15.30
C ARG A 303 -5.44 29.68 -16.45
N ARG A 304 -6.10 30.80 -16.16
CA ARG A 304 -6.36 31.88 -17.13
C ARG A 304 -5.10 32.57 -17.65
N ALA A 305 -3.95 32.45 -16.96
CA ALA A 305 -2.68 33.00 -17.39
C ALA A 305 -1.96 32.12 -18.42
N VAL A 306 -2.34 30.85 -18.53
CA VAL A 306 -1.77 29.91 -19.48
C VAL A 306 -2.46 30.06 -20.83
N GLN A 307 -1.67 30.17 -21.90
CA GLN A 307 -2.09 30.17 -23.29
C GLN A 307 -1.43 29.00 -24.01
N THR A 308 -2.07 28.50 -25.06
CA THR A 308 -1.56 27.40 -25.90
C THR A 308 -1.61 27.82 -27.36
N ASP A 309 -0.54 27.60 -28.09
CA ASP A 309 -0.48 27.76 -29.52
C ASP A 309 0.24 26.58 -30.21
N LEU A 310 0.66 26.79 -31.48
CA LEU A 310 1.33 25.73 -32.26
C LEU A 310 2.73 25.36 -31.73
N GLU A 311 3.36 26.25 -30.94
CA GLU A 311 4.67 26.03 -30.35
C GLU A 311 4.60 25.39 -28.96
N GLY A 312 3.40 25.33 -28.36
CA GLY A 312 3.14 24.74 -27.05
C GLY A 312 2.46 25.67 -26.06
N ASP A 313 2.57 25.32 -24.77
CA ASP A 313 2.01 26.13 -23.69
C ASP A 313 2.96 27.25 -23.28
N PHE A 314 2.41 28.44 -23.05
CA PHE A 314 3.18 29.60 -22.65
C PHE A 314 2.40 30.51 -21.68
N ALA A 315 3.13 31.35 -20.96
CA ALA A 315 2.59 32.43 -20.14
C ALA A 315 3.22 33.76 -20.57
N MET A 316 2.45 34.84 -20.46
CA MET A 316 2.98 36.20 -20.62
C MET A 316 3.43 36.71 -19.27
N VAL A 317 4.71 37.02 -19.15
CA VAL A 317 5.37 37.49 -17.93
C VAL A 317 5.67 38.97 -18.07
N MET A 318 5.65 39.69 -16.97
CA MET A 318 6.06 41.06 -16.90
C MET A 318 7.58 41.15 -16.75
N ALA A 319 8.26 41.69 -17.77
CA ALA A 319 9.69 42.02 -17.72
C ALA A 319 9.93 43.45 -17.19
N GLU A 320 11.19 43.80 -16.99
CA GLU A 320 11.59 45.16 -16.59
C GLU A 320 11.05 46.21 -17.58
N GLY A 321 10.56 47.34 -17.06
CA GLY A 321 9.99 48.41 -17.88
C GLY A 321 8.57 48.19 -18.34
N ASN A 322 7.79 47.34 -17.69
CA ASN A 322 6.38 46.99 -18.02
C ASN A 322 6.23 46.38 -19.43
N VAL A 323 7.19 45.64 -19.89
CA VAL A 323 7.16 44.94 -21.18
C VAL A 323 6.69 43.52 -20.98
N ALA A 324 5.72 43.08 -21.78
CA ALA A 324 5.23 41.70 -21.74
C ALA A 324 6.20 40.78 -22.52
N GLU A 325 6.68 39.75 -21.85
CA GLU A 325 7.56 38.74 -22.41
C GLU A 325 6.84 37.39 -22.48
N ARG A 326 6.92 36.71 -23.64
CA ARG A 326 6.43 35.35 -23.77
C ARG A 326 7.45 34.38 -23.18
N ARG A 327 7.01 33.51 -22.29
CA ARG A 327 7.78 32.38 -21.79
C ARG A 327 7.05 31.07 -22.00
N ASN A 328 7.72 30.17 -22.69
CA ASN A 328 7.21 28.82 -22.84
C ASN A 328 7.29 28.11 -21.49
N VAL A 329 6.26 27.38 -21.13
CA VAL A 329 6.13 26.72 -19.84
C VAL A 329 5.77 25.25 -20.00
N GLU A 330 6.31 24.41 -19.13
CA GLU A 330 5.87 23.03 -19.01
C GLU A 330 4.84 22.92 -17.89
N LEU A 331 3.62 22.48 -18.27
CA LEU A 331 2.52 22.35 -17.33
C LEU A 331 2.66 21.09 -16.49
N GLY A 332 2.28 21.19 -15.22
CA GLY A 332 2.16 20.10 -14.27
C GLY A 332 0.70 19.75 -13.95
N ALA A 333 0.47 19.30 -12.73
CA ALA A 333 -0.86 18.97 -12.23
C ALA A 333 -1.71 20.25 -12.03
N GLN A 334 -3.02 20.12 -12.17
CA GLN A 334 -3.95 21.14 -11.78
C GLN A 334 -4.25 21.01 -10.28
N VAL A 335 -4.17 22.12 -9.57
CA VAL A 335 -4.48 22.26 -8.15
C VAL A 335 -5.61 23.27 -7.94
N GLU A 336 -6.10 23.40 -6.73
CA GLU A 336 -7.20 24.30 -6.42
C GLU A 336 -6.86 25.76 -6.74
N GLN A 337 -5.61 26.19 -6.50
CA GLN A 337 -5.12 27.55 -6.74
C GLN A 337 -4.78 27.82 -8.21
N GLY A 338 -4.65 26.80 -9.07
CA GLY A 338 -4.29 26.99 -10.48
C GLY A 338 -3.63 25.78 -11.13
N ILE A 339 -2.60 26.03 -11.93
CA ILE A 339 -1.80 24.99 -12.60
C ILE A 339 -0.36 25.10 -12.11
N ILE A 340 0.22 23.96 -11.75
CA ILE A 340 1.64 23.84 -11.42
C ILE A 340 2.45 24.04 -12.68
N ILE A 341 3.51 24.82 -12.62
CA ILE A 341 4.50 25.00 -13.67
C ILE A 341 5.75 24.24 -13.26
N LYS A 342 6.17 23.28 -14.10
CA LYS A 342 7.37 22.49 -13.86
C LYS A 342 8.63 23.24 -14.29
N GLU A 343 8.57 23.89 -15.46
CA GLU A 343 9.68 24.63 -16.05
C GLU A 343 9.17 25.87 -16.77
N GLY A 344 10.01 26.93 -16.84
CA GLY A 344 9.76 28.14 -17.62
C GLY A 344 9.45 29.39 -16.82
N LEU A 345 9.17 29.30 -15.51
CA LEU A 345 8.96 30.46 -14.64
C LEU A 345 9.88 30.42 -13.42
N ASN A 346 10.20 31.62 -12.92
CA ASN A 346 10.95 31.84 -11.69
C ASN A 346 10.04 32.27 -10.54
N LYS A 347 10.53 32.18 -9.30
CA LYS A 347 9.79 32.52 -8.08
C LYS A 347 9.35 33.99 -7.99
N ASP A 348 10.07 34.86 -8.65
CA ASP A 348 9.85 36.33 -8.61
C ASP A 348 9.09 36.84 -9.85
N ASP A 349 8.63 35.95 -10.71
CA ASP A 349 7.92 36.34 -11.92
C ASP A 349 6.49 36.79 -11.62
N THR A 350 6.03 37.77 -12.37
CA THR A 350 4.65 38.26 -12.37
C THR A 350 3.99 37.91 -13.69
N VAL A 351 2.90 37.15 -13.68
CA VAL A 351 2.17 36.70 -14.89
C VAL A 351 0.99 37.58 -15.20
N ILE A 352 0.68 37.76 -16.48
CA ILE A 352 -0.49 38.47 -16.94
C ILE A 352 -1.67 37.51 -16.94
N THR A 353 -2.76 37.90 -16.24
CA THR A 353 -3.94 37.06 -16.07
C THR A 353 -5.15 37.52 -16.85
N GLN A 354 -5.22 38.83 -17.24
CA GLN A 354 -6.29 39.42 -18.07
C GLN A 354 -5.72 40.40 -19.07
N GLY A 355 -6.43 40.61 -20.17
CA GLY A 355 -6.01 41.52 -21.26
C GLY A 355 -5.11 40.83 -22.29
N LEU A 356 -4.84 39.56 -22.15
CA LEU A 356 -3.90 38.74 -22.98
C LEU A 356 -4.18 38.82 -24.48
N GLN A 357 -5.43 39.01 -24.92
CA GLN A 357 -5.80 39.09 -26.34
C GLN A 357 -5.16 40.25 -27.10
N ARG A 358 -4.72 41.30 -26.40
CA ARG A 358 -4.11 42.50 -26.95
C ARG A 358 -2.59 42.58 -26.72
N VAL A 359 -2.06 41.66 -25.97
CA VAL A 359 -0.65 41.62 -25.60
C VAL A 359 0.11 40.71 -26.56
N ARG A 360 1.25 41.21 -27.03
CA ARG A 360 2.22 40.42 -27.83
C ARG A 360 3.59 40.52 -27.18
N ASN A 361 4.46 39.59 -27.51
CA ASN A 361 5.82 39.58 -27.02
C ASN A 361 6.53 40.88 -27.35
N GLY A 362 7.18 41.51 -26.36
CA GLY A 362 7.92 42.75 -26.52
C GLY A 362 7.07 44.04 -26.49
N VAL A 363 5.77 43.95 -26.22
CA VAL A 363 4.89 45.13 -26.17
C VAL A 363 4.84 45.68 -24.74
N GLU A 364 5.01 47.03 -24.62
CA GLU A 364 4.78 47.74 -23.36
C GLU A 364 3.29 47.66 -22.95
N VAL A 365 3.01 47.35 -21.72
CA VAL A 365 1.64 47.19 -21.17
C VAL A 365 1.45 48.09 -19.98
N ARG A 366 0.20 48.41 -19.67
CA ARG A 366 -0.19 49.21 -18.52
C ARG A 366 -0.93 48.34 -17.51
N ILE A 367 -0.40 48.28 -16.28
CA ILE A 367 -1.02 47.51 -15.21
C ILE A 367 -2.28 48.22 -14.73
N GLN A 368 -3.37 47.49 -14.67
CA GLN A 368 -4.62 47.99 -14.09
C GLN A 368 -4.48 48.06 -12.57
N SER A 369 -4.68 49.28 -12.03
CA SER A 369 -4.66 49.46 -10.57
C SER A 369 -5.83 48.74 -9.90
N PRO A 370 -5.65 48.21 -8.66
CA PRO A 370 -6.72 47.57 -7.90
C PRO A 370 -7.98 48.44 -7.71
N ALA A 371 -7.85 49.76 -7.82
CA ALA A 371 -8.97 50.70 -7.74
C ALA A 371 -9.89 50.68 -8.98
N GLU A 372 -9.41 50.24 -10.15
CA GLU A 372 -10.16 50.18 -11.42
C GLU A 372 -10.88 48.82 -11.62
N GLN A 373 -10.71 47.86 -10.72
CA GLN A 373 -11.37 46.53 -10.81
C GLN A 373 -12.81 46.50 -10.30
N LYS A 374 -13.31 47.63 -9.77
CA LYS A 374 -14.66 47.71 -9.14
C LYS A 374 -15.71 48.43 -9.99
N GLN A 375 -15.51 48.59 -11.31
CA GLN A 375 -16.53 49.09 -12.21
C GLN A 375 -17.02 48.05 -13.20
#